data_72e8a0f67a2969158128cac360c40caf
#
_entry.id   72e8a0f67a2969158128cac360c40caf
#
_cell.length_a   1.000
_cell.length_b   1.000
_cell.length_c   1.000
_cell.angle_alpha   90.00
_cell.angle_beta   90.00
_cell.angle_gamma   90.00
#
_symmetry.space_group_name_H-M   'P 1'
#
loop_
_entity.id
_entity.type
_entity.pdbx_description
1 polymer ?
#
loop_
_entity_poly.entity_id
_entity_poly.type
_entity_poly.pdbx_seq_one_letter_code
_entity_poly.pdbx_strand_id
1 'polypeptide(L)'
;MTFTPHTLDPNLDIELVREVDVAPELVWRAWTEPELLKQWFAPKPFETPECEIDLRPGGAFRTVMRSPDGEDFGGVGCYVDVVPNERIAWTSALGPGYRPQAGPMPFRIVSAE
;
A
#
# COMPACT_ATOMS: atom_id res chain seq x y z
N MET A 1 -4.24 8.56 -21.91
CA MET A 1 -4.23 7.10 -22.12
C MET A 1 -5.19 6.46 -21.14
N THR A 2 -6.08 5.65 -21.62
CA THR A 2 -7.05 4.98 -20.78
C THR A 2 -6.41 3.68 -20.26
N PHE A 3 -6.32 3.55 -18.96
CA PHE A 3 -5.87 2.31 -18.34
C PHE A 3 -7.03 1.31 -18.33
N THR A 4 -6.80 0.14 -18.90
CA THR A 4 -7.78 -0.95 -18.84
C THR A 4 -7.37 -1.89 -17.72
N PRO A 5 -8.16 -1.96 -16.63
CA PRO A 5 -7.83 -2.92 -15.58
C PRO A 5 -7.90 -4.34 -16.13
N HIS A 6 -7.00 -5.20 -15.69
CA HIS A 6 -7.05 -6.60 -16.09
C HIS A 6 -8.29 -7.28 -15.50
N THR A 7 -8.76 -8.30 -16.18
CA THR A 7 -9.86 -9.12 -15.66
C THR A 7 -9.37 -9.92 -14.46
N LEU A 8 -10.12 -9.89 -13.37
CA LEU A 8 -9.77 -10.64 -12.17
C LEU A 8 -9.81 -12.14 -12.43
N ASP A 9 -8.77 -12.83 -11.98
CA ASP A 9 -8.69 -14.28 -12.03
C ASP A 9 -9.02 -14.82 -10.62
N PRO A 10 -10.13 -15.54 -10.43
CA PRO A 10 -10.52 -16.00 -9.10
C PRO A 10 -9.51 -16.96 -8.45
N ASN A 11 -8.58 -17.52 -9.22
CA ASN A 11 -7.54 -18.39 -8.68
C ASN A 11 -6.29 -17.64 -8.20
N LEU A 12 -6.09 -16.42 -8.67
CA LEU A 12 -4.87 -15.63 -8.40
C LEU A 12 -5.15 -14.32 -7.68
N ASP A 13 -6.37 -13.82 -7.78
CA ASP A 13 -6.70 -12.48 -7.31
C ASP A 13 -7.73 -12.52 -6.20
N ILE A 14 -7.70 -11.50 -5.35
CA ILE A 14 -8.71 -11.29 -4.32
C ILE A 14 -9.29 -9.90 -4.54
N GLU A 15 -10.61 -9.84 -4.56
CA GLU A 15 -11.33 -8.56 -4.63
C GLU A 15 -12.14 -8.37 -3.35
N LEU A 16 -11.97 -7.21 -2.72
CA LEU A 16 -12.76 -6.80 -1.58
C LEU A 16 -13.40 -5.46 -1.90
N VAL A 17 -14.72 -5.43 -1.92
CA VAL A 17 -15.47 -4.21 -2.19
C VAL A 17 -16.23 -3.79 -0.95
N ARG A 18 -16.10 -2.53 -0.55
CA ARG A 18 -16.83 -1.96 0.57
C ARG A 18 -17.33 -0.57 0.22
N GLU A 19 -18.59 -0.32 0.53
CA GLU A 19 -19.11 1.03 0.52
C GLU A 19 -18.91 1.63 1.90
N VAL A 20 -18.36 2.85 1.93
CA VAL A 20 -18.15 3.57 3.18
C VAL A 20 -18.78 4.95 3.06
N ASP A 21 -19.41 5.40 4.16
CA ASP A 21 -20.04 6.72 4.22
C ASP A 21 -19.01 7.77 4.65
N VAL A 22 -17.95 7.89 3.83
CA VAL A 22 -16.85 8.80 4.07
C VAL A 22 -16.45 9.43 2.74
N ALA A 23 -16.15 10.73 2.76
CA ALA A 23 -15.73 11.43 1.55
C ALA A 23 -14.46 10.81 0.97
N PRO A 24 -14.33 10.67 -0.36
CA PRO A 24 -13.13 10.11 -0.99
C PRO A 24 -11.83 10.80 -0.56
N GLU A 25 -11.86 12.10 -0.31
CA GLU A 25 -10.69 12.86 0.12
C GLU A 25 -10.18 12.40 1.48
N LEU A 26 -11.07 11.98 2.39
CA LEU A 26 -10.67 11.48 3.69
C LEU A 26 -10.06 10.09 3.59
N VAL A 27 -10.60 9.24 2.72
CA VAL A 27 -10.01 7.92 2.44
C VAL A 27 -8.63 8.11 1.83
N TRP A 28 -8.50 9.02 0.88
CA TRP A 28 -7.21 9.33 0.26
C TRP A 28 -6.17 9.78 1.30
N ARG A 29 -6.56 10.67 2.21
CA ARG A 29 -5.66 11.13 3.27
C ARG A 29 -5.22 10.00 4.18
N ALA A 30 -6.13 9.09 4.52
CA ALA A 30 -5.79 7.95 5.38
C ALA A 30 -4.70 7.07 4.76
N TRP A 31 -4.64 6.97 3.45
CA TRP A 31 -3.66 6.17 2.71
C TRP A 31 -2.38 6.93 2.35
N THR A 32 -2.41 8.25 2.34
CA THR A 32 -1.31 9.05 1.80
C THR A 32 -0.57 9.91 2.84
N GLU A 33 -1.18 10.13 4.00
CA GLU A 33 -0.53 10.86 5.09
C GLU A 33 0.04 9.87 6.10
N PRO A 34 1.38 9.84 6.29
CA PRO A 34 2.01 8.86 7.19
C PRO A 34 1.42 8.84 8.60
N GLU A 35 1.12 10.00 9.17
CA GLU A 35 0.57 10.08 10.51
C GLU A 35 -0.83 9.46 10.64
N LEU A 36 -1.61 9.50 9.55
CA LEU A 36 -2.91 8.85 9.54
C LEU A 36 -2.78 7.37 9.23
N LEU A 37 -1.94 7.00 8.28
CA LEU A 37 -1.73 5.61 7.91
C LEU A 37 -1.23 4.78 9.09
N LYS A 38 -0.31 5.32 9.88
CA LYS A 38 0.24 4.62 11.06
C LYS A 38 -0.84 4.21 12.07
N GLN A 39 -1.98 4.88 12.09
CA GLN A 39 -3.04 4.60 13.05
C GLN A 39 -3.81 3.32 12.76
N TRP A 40 -3.83 2.86 11.53
CA TRP A 40 -4.68 1.73 11.14
C TRP A 40 -3.98 0.63 10.35
N PHE A 41 -2.77 0.88 9.86
CA PHE A 41 -2.12 -0.02 8.89
C PHE A 41 -1.83 -1.42 9.44
N ALA A 42 -1.33 -1.50 10.64
CA ALA A 42 -1.05 -2.79 11.28
C ALA A 42 -2.26 -3.30 12.05
N PRO A 43 -2.56 -4.60 11.96
CA PRO A 43 -3.63 -5.18 12.78
C PRO A 43 -3.20 -5.20 14.24
N LYS A 44 -4.11 -4.86 15.15
CA LYS A 44 -3.85 -4.93 16.59
C LYS A 44 -3.51 -6.37 17.00
N PRO A 45 -2.57 -6.57 17.92
CA PRO A 45 -1.87 -5.60 18.77
C PRO A 45 -0.58 -5.03 18.17
N PHE A 46 -0.35 -5.22 16.90
CA PHE A 46 0.81 -4.62 16.21
C PHE A 46 0.65 -3.11 16.08
N GLU A 47 1.79 -2.42 15.97
CA GLU A 47 1.85 -0.98 15.75
C GLU A 47 2.67 -0.69 14.49
N THR A 48 2.51 0.51 13.95
CA THR A 48 3.30 0.98 12.81
C THR A 48 4.09 2.21 13.23
N PRO A 49 5.28 2.03 13.85
CA PRO A 49 6.06 3.15 14.35
C PRO A 49 6.65 4.04 13.27
N GLU A 50 6.86 3.52 12.07
CA GLU A 50 7.47 4.27 10.98
C GLU A 50 6.71 4.06 9.68
N CYS A 51 6.57 5.15 8.93
CA CYS A 51 5.97 5.14 7.60
C CYS A 51 6.57 6.28 6.77
N GLU A 52 7.02 5.96 5.57
CA GLU A 52 7.50 6.95 4.60
C GLU A 52 6.74 6.75 3.30
N ILE A 53 6.24 7.85 2.75
CA ILE A 53 5.45 7.84 1.53
C ILE A 53 6.01 8.88 0.56
N ASP A 54 6.49 8.42 -0.58
CA ASP A 54 6.84 9.27 -1.71
C ASP A 54 5.76 9.04 -2.77
N LEU A 55 4.71 9.85 -2.73
CA LEU A 55 3.47 9.59 -3.44
C LEU A 55 3.56 9.99 -4.91
N ARG A 56 4.20 9.13 -5.69
CA ARG A 56 4.32 9.27 -7.15
C ARG A 56 4.68 7.91 -7.74
N PRO A 57 4.35 7.67 -9.02
CA PRO A 57 4.83 6.46 -9.67
C PRO A 57 6.34 6.33 -9.56
N GLY A 58 6.83 5.18 -9.14
CA GLY A 58 8.24 4.96 -8.86
C GLY A 58 8.69 5.38 -7.46
N GLY A 59 7.85 6.04 -6.69
CA GLY A 59 8.17 6.48 -5.33
C GLY A 59 8.10 5.34 -4.32
N ALA A 60 8.72 5.54 -3.18
CA ALA A 60 8.77 4.55 -2.12
C ALA A 60 7.51 4.56 -1.26
N PHE A 61 7.05 3.37 -0.91
CA PHE A 61 6.09 3.15 0.17
C PHE A 61 6.78 2.27 1.19
N ARG A 62 7.19 2.86 2.32
CA ARG A 62 7.93 2.14 3.35
C ARG A 62 7.17 2.16 4.67
N THR A 63 7.03 1.01 5.26
CA THR A 63 6.41 0.86 6.58
C THR A 63 7.25 -0.04 7.46
N VAL A 64 7.20 0.19 8.76
CA VAL A 64 7.72 -0.70 9.77
C VAL A 64 6.59 -1.05 10.72
N MET A 65 6.32 -2.33 10.89
CA MET A 65 5.35 -2.82 11.86
C MET A 65 6.09 -3.40 13.05
N ARG A 66 5.57 -3.16 14.24
CA ARG A 66 6.17 -3.66 15.49
C ARG A 66 5.20 -4.58 16.21
N SER A 67 5.68 -5.79 16.53
CA SER A 67 4.92 -6.74 17.32
C SER A 67 4.86 -6.32 18.80
N PRO A 68 3.93 -6.90 19.59
CA PRO A 68 3.88 -6.65 21.02
C PRO A 68 5.16 -7.00 21.76
N ASP A 69 5.97 -7.92 21.20
CA ASP A 69 7.24 -8.33 21.76
C ASP A 69 8.38 -7.36 21.41
N GLY A 70 8.10 -6.31 20.65
CA GLY A 70 9.09 -5.33 20.26
C GLY A 70 9.89 -5.71 19.02
N GLU A 71 9.47 -6.72 18.28
CA GLU A 71 10.11 -7.15 17.06
C GLU A 71 9.59 -6.34 15.87
N ASP A 72 10.51 -5.80 15.07
CA ASP A 72 10.17 -4.96 13.94
C ASP A 72 10.21 -5.72 12.62
N PHE A 73 9.20 -5.47 11.79
CA PHE A 73 9.07 -6.04 10.45
C PHE A 73 8.95 -4.88 9.46
N GLY A 74 10.00 -4.64 8.72
CA GLY A 74 10.04 -3.55 7.74
C GLY A 74 9.83 -4.05 6.33
N GLY A 75 9.29 -3.17 5.50
CA GLY A 75 9.13 -3.45 4.08
C GLY A 75 9.11 -2.16 3.29
N VAL A 76 9.59 -2.23 2.05
CA VAL A 76 9.50 -1.12 1.12
C VAL A 76 8.92 -1.61 -0.18
N GLY A 77 8.01 -0.84 -0.73
CA GLY A 77 7.41 -1.08 -2.04
C GLY A 77 7.56 0.11 -2.95
N CYS A 78 7.03 -0.02 -4.13
CA CYS A 78 7.08 0.99 -5.16
C CYS A 78 5.66 1.31 -5.63
N TYR A 79 5.30 2.58 -5.65
CA TYR A 79 4.04 2.98 -6.26
C TYR A 79 4.13 2.80 -7.76
N VAL A 80 3.10 2.24 -8.36
CA VAL A 80 3.02 2.02 -9.81
C VAL A 80 1.93 2.86 -10.45
N ASP A 81 0.91 3.25 -9.68
CA ASP A 81 -0.17 4.09 -10.17
C ASP A 81 -0.73 4.94 -9.04
N VAL A 82 -0.85 6.23 -9.28
CA VAL A 82 -1.35 7.19 -8.29
C VAL A 82 -2.28 8.17 -8.99
N VAL A 83 -3.58 8.07 -8.68
CA VAL A 83 -4.59 8.99 -9.19
C VAL A 83 -5.31 9.62 -8.00
N PRO A 84 -5.08 10.91 -7.73
CA PRO A 84 -5.63 11.55 -6.53
C PRO A 84 -7.14 11.34 -6.35
N ASN A 85 -7.52 10.95 -5.14
CA ASN A 85 -8.89 10.68 -4.72
C ASN A 85 -9.58 9.54 -5.48
N GLU A 86 -8.84 8.78 -6.27
CA GLU A 86 -9.39 7.70 -7.09
C GLU A 86 -8.70 6.36 -6.90
N ARG A 87 -7.37 6.32 -7.05
CA ARG A 87 -6.66 5.04 -7.09
C ARG A 87 -5.22 5.13 -6.62
N ILE A 88 -4.80 4.15 -5.86
CA ILE A 88 -3.40 3.92 -5.51
C ILE A 88 -3.10 2.46 -5.79
N ALA A 89 -1.99 2.21 -6.49
CA ALA A 89 -1.47 0.87 -6.68
C ALA A 89 0.02 0.85 -6.35
N TRP A 90 0.45 -0.18 -5.64
CA TRP A 90 1.86 -0.37 -5.36
C TRP A 90 2.20 -1.85 -5.37
N THR A 91 3.50 -2.15 -5.46
CA THR A 91 3.99 -3.51 -5.45
C THR A 91 5.23 -3.63 -4.57
N SER A 92 5.38 -4.76 -3.89
CA SER A 92 6.59 -5.09 -3.16
C SER A 92 7.60 -5.88 -4.01
N ALA A 93 7.27 -6.19 -5.26
CA ALA A 93 8.21 -6.79 -6.19
C ALA A 93 9.29 -5.80 -6.64
N LEU A 94 9.01 -4.51 -6.54
CA LEU A 94 9.92 -3.45 -6.93
C LEU A 94 10.19 -2.52 -5.76
N GLY A 95 11.42 -2.01 -5.67
CA GLY A 95 11.78 -0.94 -4.77
C GLY A 95 11.68 0.42 -5.47
N PRO A 96 12.05 1.51 -4.76
CA PRO A 96 12.01 2.86 -5.32
C PRO A 96 12.75 2.95 -6.64
N GLY A 97 12.17 3.70 -7.60
CA GLY A 97 12.71 3.83 -8.94
C GLY A 97 12.48 2.61 -9.81
N TYR A 98 11.49 1.78 -9.46
CA TYR A 98 11.14 0.56 -10.20
C TYR A 98 12.25 -0.49 -10.20
N ARG A 99 13.11 -0.50 -9.19
CA ARG A 99 14.20 -1.46 -9.11
C ARG A 99 13.71 -2.79 -8.57
N PRO A 100 14.06 -3.91 -9.24
CA PRO A 100 13.70 -5.23 -8.75
C PRO A 100 14.22 -5.46 -7.33
N GLN A 101 13.41 -6.08 -6.51
CA GLN A 101 13.80 -6.48 -5.16
C GLN A 101 13.86 -8.00 -5.08
N ALA A 102 14.95 -8.51 -4.51
CA ALA A 102 15.05 -9.91 -4.14
C ALA A 102 14.63 -10.07 -2.69
N GLY A 103 13.88 -11.11 -2.41
CA GLY A 103 13.47 -11.38 -1.04
C GLY A 103 12.66 -12.67 -0.96
N PRO A 104 12.54 -13.22 0.25
CA PRO A 104 11.79 -14.47 0.45
C PRO A 104 10.28 -14.26 0.38
N MET A 105 9.81 -13.02 0.38
CA MET A 105 8.39 -12.72 0.38
C MET A 105 7.80 -12.78 -1.01
N PRO A 106 6.67 -13.44 -1.20
CA PRO A 106 5.92 -13.28 -2.42
C PRO A 106 5.51 -11.81 -2.54
N PHE A 107 5.70 -11.26 -3.72
CA PHE A 107 5.29 -9.89 -3.94
C PHE A 107 3.77 -9.76 -3.96
N ARG A 108 3.30 -8.58 -3.62
CA ARG A 108 1.89 -8.24 -3.69
C ARG A 108 1.73 -6.97 -4.51
N ILE A 109 0.68 -6.94 -5.28
CA ILE A 109 0.17 -5.71 -5.87
C ILE A 109 -1.09 -5.36 -5.11
N VAL A 110 -1.13 -4.16 -4.58
CA VAL A 110 -2.28 -3.70 -3.80
C VAL A 110 -2.82 -2.44 -4.47
N SER A 111 -4.11 -2.43 -4.69
CA SER A 111 -4.80 -1.30 -5.30
C SER A 111 -5.95 -0.87 -4.41
N ALA A 112 -6.12 0.44 -4.25
CA ALA A 112 -7.26 1.03 -3.56
C ALA A 112 -7.88 2.08 -4.46
N GLU A 113 -9.18 2.00 -4.64
CA GLU A 113 -9.96 2.91 -5.46
C GLU A 113 -11.04 3.61 -4.64
#